data_6a1c98bec1226caf76874a4f0322792b
#
_entry.id   6a1c98bec1226caf76874a4f0322792b
#
_cell.length_a   1.000
_cell.length_b   1.000
_cell.length_c   1.000
_cell.angle_alpha   90.00
_cell.angle_beta   90.00
_cell.angle_gamma   90.00
#
_symmetry.space_group_name_H-M   'P 1'
#
loop_
_entity.id
_entity.type
_entity.pdbx_description
1 polymer ?
#
loop_
_entity_poly.entity_id
_entity_poly.type
_entity_poly.pdbx_seq_one_letter_code
_entity_poly.pdbx_strand_id
1 'polypeptide(L)'
;MVLLSSFAMYAQETQVDLDNVISAEATASSQSSARQENINKLDEEFITLKADIQFLSQELDITNAYNNQLKKLIQSQLDEIDSINEQIIQLDQTARDITPFLSEMVVTLEELITIDIPFLMEERVERVSNLAAILDRADVSISEKFRQIFEAYQIENEFGRTIESYKDEIILEGNTLSADIFRIGRIGLYARTPDGNTNAMYHPKNREWIEISGGYEDDILAALRISRKELPPNLINLPVVK
;
A
#
# COMPACT_ATOMS: atom_id res chain seq x y z
N MET A 1 115.54 -47.07 -41.44
CA MET A 1 114.84 -45.79 -41.31
C MET A 1 113.44 -45.83 -41.95
N VAL A 2 112.79 -47.01 -42.10
CA VAL A 2 111.48 -47.15 -42.73
C VAL A 2 110.38 -47.61 -41.73
N LEU A 3 110.72 -48.10 -40.57
CA LEU A 3 109.75 -48.60 -39.54
C LEU A 3 109.19 -47.52 -38.61
N LEU A 4 109.69 -46.29 -38.56
CA LEU A 4 109.17 -45.18 -37.73
C LEU A 4 108.13 -44.34 -38.46
N SER A 5 108.02 -44.37 -39.80
CA SER A 5 107.06 -43.64 -40.57
C SER A 5 105.68 -44.29 -40.62
N SER A 6 105.59 -45.61 -40.51
CA SER A 6 104.31 -46.35 -40.50
C SER A 6 103.56 -46.21 -39.16
N PHE A 7 104.22 -46.02 -38.03
CA PHE A 7 103.58 -45.86 -36.72
C PHE A 7 103.03 -44.48 -36.53
N ALA A 8 103.62 -43.42 -37.13
CA ALA A 8 103.12 -42.05 -37.08
C ALA A 8 101.83 -41.89 -37.93
N MET A 9 101.71 -42.62 -39.04
CA MET A 9 100.58 -42.59 -39.93
C MET A 9 99.33 -43.27 -39.31
N TYR A 10 99.48 -44.37 -38.58
CA TYR A 10 98.45 -45.06 -37.83
C TYR A 10 97.98 -44.27 -36.63
N ALA A 11 98.84 -43.54 -35.92
CA ALA A 11 98.52 -42.69 -34.82
C ALA A 11 97.71 -41.46 -35.25
N GLN A 12 97.93 -40.90 -36.41
CA GLN A 12 97.24 -39.79 -36.96
C GLN A 12 95.81 -40.11 -37.49
N GLU A 13 95.67 -41.32 -38.07
CA GLU A 13 94.39 -41.85 -38.53
C GLU A 13 93.45 -42.19 -37.34
N THR A 14 93.96 -42.76 -36.27
CA THR A 14 93.21 -43.03 -35.04
C THR A 14 92.84 -41.71 -34.26
N GLN A 15 93.67 -40.67 -34.34
CA GLN A 15 93.40 -39.41 -33.68
C GLN A 15 92.31 -38.61 -34.42
N VAL A 16 92.26 -38.60 -35.75
CA VAL A 16 91.20 -38.02 -36.57
C VAL A 16 89.89 -38.73 -36.41
N ASP A 17 89.90 -40.05 -36.20
CA ASP A 17 88.68 -40.85 -35.96
C ASP A 17 88.11 -40.56 -34.55
N LEU A 18 88.98 -40.44 -33.52
CA LEU A 18 88.58 -40.08 -32.19
C LEU A 18 87.99 -38.63 -32.07
N ASP A 19 88.63 -37.69 -32.77
CA ASP A 19 88.13 -36.30 -32.80
C ASP A 19 86.77 -36.23 -33.52
N ASN A 20 86.53 -36.98 -34.55
CA ASN A 20 85.26 -37.07 -35.23
C ASN A 20 84.17 -37.67 -34.32
N VAL A 21 84.48 -38.72 -33.56
CA VAL A 21 83.56 -39.34 -32.60
C VAL A 21 83.24 -38.34 -31.46
N ILE A 22 84.27 -37.69 -30.91
CA ILE A 22 84.04 -36.67 -29.85
C ILE A 22 83.18 -35.46 -30.36
N SER A 23 83.41 -34.98 -31.59
CA SER A 23 82.64 -33.94 -32.18
C SER A 23 81.16 -34.32 -32.47
N ALA A 24 80.97 -35.59 -32.94
CA ALA A 24 79.66 -36.16 -33.15
C ALA A 24 78.87 -36.30 -31.83
N GLU A 25 79.58 -36.81 -30.77
CA GLU A 25 79.01 -36.93 -29.42
C GLU A 25 78.67 -35.56 -28.81
N ALA A 26 79.54 -34.57 -28.96
CA ALA A 26 79.26 -33.21 -28.52
C ALA A 26 78.09 -32.56 -29.27
N THR A 27 77.96 -32.79 -30.56
CA THR A 27 76.82 -32.35 -31.38
C THR A 27 75.54 -33.05 -30.98
N ALA A 28 75.56 -34.37 -30.76
CA ALA A 28 74.40 -35.14 -30.30
C ALA A 28 73.98 -34.73 -28.91
N SER A 29 74.91 -34.46 -28.00
CA SER A 29 74.63 -33.93 -26.64
C SER A 29 73.97 -32.51 -26.69
N SER A 30 74.54 -31.63 -27.52
CA SER A 30 73.97 -30.28 -27.72
C SER A 30 72.56 -30.34 -28.31
N GLN A 31 72.33 -31.16 -29.31
CA GLN A 31 71.02 -31.39 -29.88
C GLN A 31 70.01 -32.01 -28.87
N SER A 32 70.49 -32.92 -28.05
CA SER A 32 69.67 -33.55 -26.99
C SER A 32 69.26 -32.52 -25.93
N SER A 33 70.22 -31.68 -25.51
CA SER A 33 69.92 -30.56 -24.57
C SER A 33 68.93 -29.60 -25.16
N ALA A 34 69.09 -29.19 -26.42
CA ALA A 34 68.13 -28.29 -27.09
C ALA A 34 66.74 -28.95 -27.24
N ARG A 35 66.65 -30.22 -27.52
CA ARG A 35 65.38 -30.94 -27.54
C ARG A 35 64.76 -31.03 -26.16
N GLN A 36 65.55 -31.30 -25.10
CA GLN A 36 65.02 -31.30 -23.74
C GLN A 36 64.52 -29.98 -23.29
N GLU A 37 65.20 -28.87 -23.67
CA GLU A 37 64.72 -27.51 -23.39
C GLU A 37 63.38 -27.25 -24.10
N ASN A 38 63.22 -27.67 -25.36
CA ASN A 38 61.94 -27.52 -26.05
C ASN A 38 60.83 -28.35 -25.42
N ILE A 39 61.15 -29.59 -24.98
CA ILE A 39 60.19 -30.46 -24.26
C ILE A 39 59.75 -29.75 -22.96
N ASN A 40 60.68 -29.21 -22.20
CA ASN A 40 60.36 -28.50 -20.96
C ASN A 40 59.48 -27.29 -21.20
N LYS A 41 59.76 -26.51 -22.26
CA LYS A 41 58.91 -25.37 -22.64
C LYS A 41 57.48 -25.80 -23.03
N LEU A 42 57.37 -26.87 -23.82
CA LEU A 42 56.07 -27.43 -24.21
C LEU A 42 55.30 -27.99 -23.01
N ASP A 43 55.98 -28.58 -22.04
CA ASP A 43 55.37 -29.10 -20.82
C ASP A 43 54.85 -27.95 -19.94
N GLU A 44 55.62 -26.86 -19.79
CA GLU A 44 55.17 -25.63 -19.09
C GLU A 44 53.94 -24.99 -19.79
N GLU A 45 54.01 -24.89 -21.14
CA GLU A 45 52.87 -24.37 -21.91
C GLU A 45 51.63 -25.26 -21.77
N PHE A 46 51.82 -26.60 -21.78
CA PHE A 46 50.72 -27.55 -21.60
C PHE A 46 50.09 -27.44 -20.21
N ILE A 47 50.90 -27.33 -19.15
CA ILE A 47 50.40 -27.14 -17.78
C ILE A 47 49.60 -25.83 -17.66
N THR A 48 50.13 -24.74 -18.23
CA THR A 48 49.48 -23.46 -18.22
C THR A 48 48.14 -23.48 -18.99
N LEU A 49 48.17 -24.03 -20.19
CA LEU A 49 46.96 -24.14 -21.02
C LEU A 49 45.89 -25.02 -20.36
N LYS A 50 46.31 -26.12 -19.70
CA LYS A 50 45.39 -26.97 -18.95
C LYS A 50 44.75 -26.23 -17.77
N ALA A 51 45.51 -25.42 -17.05
CA ALA A 51 44.99 -24.58 -15.96
C ALA A 51 43.99 -23.52 -16.49
N ASP A 52 44.33 -22.89 -17.61
CA ASP A 52 43.46 -21.91 -18.26
C ASP A 52 42.12 -22.53 -18.72
N ILE A 53 42.19 -23.72 -19.32
CA ILE A 53 40.98 -24.46 -19.74
C ILE A 53 40.09 -24.78 -18.52
N GLN A 54 40.71 -25.23 -17.42
CA GLN A 54 39.93 -25.52 -16.20
C GLN A 54 39.30 -24.26 -15.62
N PHE A 55 40.03 -23.18 -15.57
CA PHE A 55 39.50 -21.86 -15.10
C PHE A 55 38.36 -21.38 -15.97
N LEU A 56 38.55 -21.34 -17.29
CA LEU A 56 37.51 -20.88 -18.24
C LEU A 56 36.26 -21.77 -18.21
N SER A 57 36.45 -23.09 -18.02
CA SER A 57 35.33 -24.01 -17.86
C SER A 57 34.50 -23.70 -16.61
N GLN A 58 35.17 -23.44 -15.49
CA GLN A 58 34.49 -23.04 -14.26
C GLN A 58 33.74 -21.68 -14.42
N GLU A 59 34.40 -20.71 -15.05
CA GLU A 59 33.78 -19.40 -15.29
C GLU A 59 32.56 -19.51 -16.21
N LEU A 60 32.64 -20.36 -17.23
CA LEU A 60 31.52 -20.67 -18.11
C LEU A 60 30.36 -21.32 -17.35
N ASP A 61 30.62 -22.29 -16.48
CA ASP A 61 29.59 -22.94 -15.67
C ASP A 61 28.89 -21.95 -14.71
N ILE A 62 29.69 -21.11 -14.04
CA ILE A 62 29.16 -20.05 -13.16
C ILE A 62 28.31 -19.05 -13.95
N THR A 63 28.80 -18.60 -15.10
CA THR A 63 28.10 -17.67 -15.96
C THR A 63 26.79 -18.26 -16.49
N ASN A 64 26.80 -19.52 -16.88
CA ASN A 64 25.60 -20.23 -17.33
C ASN A 64 24.56 -20.36 -16.18
N ALA A 65 25.02 -20.72 -14.98
CA ALA A 65 24.14 -20.79 -13.80
C ALA A 65 23.54 -19.45 -13.47
N TYR A 66 24.32 -18.37 -13.50
CA TYR A 66 23.85 -17.00 -13.30
C TYR A 66 22.84 -16.57 -14.37
N ASN A 67 23.14 -16.81 -15.64
CA ASN A 67 22.22 -16.50 -16.73
C ASN A 67 20.90 -17.28 -16.62
N ASN A 68 20.94 -18.53 -16.20
CA ASN A 68 19.72 -19.31 -15.96
C ASN A 68 18.90 -18.74 -14.79
N GLN A 69 19.56 -18.25 -13.74
CA GLN A 69 18.88 -17.59 -12.63
C GLN A 69 18.24 -16.26 -13.09
N LEU A 70 18.96 -15.45 -13.88
CA LEU A 70 18.42 -14.21 -14.45
C LEU A 70 17.20 -14.47 -15.35
N LYS A 71 17.24 -15.52 -16.18
CA LYS A 71 16.09 -15.90 -17.01
C LYS A 71 14.86 -16.24 -16.18
N LYS A 72 15.03 -16.98 -15.08
CA LYS A 72 13.93 -17.29 -14.15
C LYS A 72 13.38 -16.01 -13.49
N LEU A 73 14.26 -15.09 -13.09
CA LEU A 73 13.86 -13.83 -12.49
C LEU A 73 13.06 -12.97 -13.48
N ILE A 74 13.55 -12.86 -14.71
CA ILE A 74 12.84 -12.12 -15.78
C ILE A 74 11.46 -12.74 -16.04
N GLN A 75 11.36 -14.06 -16.11
CA GLN A 75 10.07 -14.72 -16.31
C GLN A 75 9.11 -14.41 -15.15
N SER A 76 9.57 -14.51 -13.92
CA SER A 76 8.76 -14.17 -12.73
C SER A 76 8.29 -12.71 -12.76
N GLN A 77 9.14 -11.78 -13.21
CA GLN A 77 8.75 -10.37 -13.34
C GLN A 77 7.71 -10.14 -14.45
N LEU A 78 7.81 -10.87 -15.56
CA LEU A 78 6.80 -10.82 -16.62
C LEU A 78 5.45 -11.35 -16.13
N ASP A 79 5.45 -12.48 -15.45
CA ASP A 79 4.25 -13.08 -14.85
C ASP A 79 3.59 -12.12 -13.82
N GLU A 80 4.41 -11.40 -13.04
CA GLU A 80 3.95 -10.39 -12.10
C GLU A 80 3.33 -9.16 -12.81
N ILE A 81 3.95 -8.70 -13.90
CA ILE A 81 3.41 -7.61 -14.72
C ILE A 81 2.05 -7.98 -15.29
N ASP A 82 1.89 -9.20 -15.82
CA ASP A 82 0.61 -9.67 -16.34
C ASP A 82 -0.45 -9.74 -15.23
N SER A 83 -0.10 -10.26 -14.05
CA SER A 83 -0.99 -10.28 -12.88
C SER A 83 -1.41 -8.86 -12.44
N ILE A 84 -0.49 -7.91 -12.40
CA ILE A 84 -0.78 -6.52 -12.05
C ILE A 84 -1.72 -5.88 -13.10
N ASN A 85 -1.50 -6.14 -14.38
CA ASN A 85 -2.37 -5.63 -15.43
C ASN A 85 -3.81 -6.16 -15.29
N GLU A 86 -3.98 -7.44 -14.98
CA GLU A 86 -5.29 -8.03 -14.69
C GLU A 86 -5.95 -7.37 -13.46
N GLN A 87 -5.19 -7.14 -12.40
CA GLN A 87 -5.69 -6.46 -11.19
C GLN A 87 -6.12 -5.02 -11.49
N ILE A 88 -5.38 -4.27 -12.33
CA ILE A 88 -5.76 -2.92 -12.76
C ILE A 88 -7.10 -2.94 -13.48
N ILE A 89 -7.31 -3.88 -14.40
CA ILE A 89 -8.59 -4.01 -15.14
C ILE A 89 -9.74 -4.32 -14.16
N GLN A 90 -9.54 -5.22 -13.21
CA GLN A 90 -10.55 -5.56 -12.20
C GLN A 90 -10.88 -4.38 -11.28
N LEU A 91 -9.87 -3.61 -10.87
CA LEU A 91 -10.06 -2.40 -10.06
C LEU A 91 -10.85 -1.33 -10.84
N ASP A 92 -10.53 -1.12 -12.10
CA ASP A 92 -11.22 -0.15 -12.95
C ASP A 92 -12.71 -0.55 -13.16
N GLN A 93 -12.98 -1.85 -13.34
CA GLN A 93 -14.36 -2.35 -13.43
C GLN A 93 -15.09 -2.14 -12.09
N THR A 94 -14.48 -2.52 -10.98
CA THR A 94 -15.05 -2.32 -9.63
C THR A 94 -15.34 -0.83 -9.38
N ALA A 95 -14.44 0.05 -9.80
CA ALA A 95 -14.61 1.49 -9.71
C ALA A 95 -15.86 1.98 -10.46
N ARG A 96 -16.07 1.49 -11.68
CA ARG A 96 -17.26 1.84 -12.49
C ARG A 96 -18.56 1.34 -11.87
N ASP A 97 -18.53 0.18 -11.25
CA ASP A 97 -19.73 -0.42 -10.65
C ASP A 97 -20.10 0.24 -9.31
N ILE A 98 -19.10 0.64 -8.53
CA ILE A 98 -19.32 1.26 -7.20
C ILE A 98 -19.71 2.74 -7.31
N THR A 99 -19.19 3.50 -8.27
CA THR A 99 -19.41 4.94 -8.35
C THR A 99 -20.90 5.33 -8.38
N PRO A 100 -21.77 4.70 -9.19
CA PRO A 100 -23.20 5.00 -9.16
C PRO A 100 -23.86 4.71 -7.81
N PHE A 101 -23.44 3.61 -7.16
CA PHE A 101 -23.93 3.24 -5.84
C PHE A 101 -23.56 4.28 -4.77
N LEU A 102 -22.33 4.81 -4.81
CA LEU A 102 -21.92 5.87 -3.89
C LEU A 102 -22.74 7.15 -4.10
N SER A 103 -23.06 7.50 -5.35
CA SER A 103 -23.93 8.65 -5.66
C SER A 103 -25.33 8.43 -5.11
N GLU A 104 -25.91 7.25 -5.28
CA GLU A 104 -27.22 6.90 -4.74
C GLU A 104 -27.24 6.95 -3.20
N MET A 105 -26.16 6.52 -2.55
CA MET A 105 -26.03 6.62 -1.09
C MET A 105 -26.08 8.09 -0.64
N VAL A 106 -25.37 9.01 -1.30
CA VAL A 106 -25.38 10.44 -0.92
C VAL A 106 -26.77 11.04 -1.12
N VAL A 107 -27.45 10.74 -2.23
CA VAL A 107 -28.83 11.19 -2.48
C VAL A 107 -29.79 10.66 -1.41
N THR A 108 -29.69 9.39 -1.08
CA THR A 108 -30.53 8.76 -0.04
C THR A 108 -30.29 9.39 1.34
N LEU A 109 -29.04 9.77 1.64
CA LEU A 109 -28.70 10.47 2.88
C LEU A 109 -29.31 11.87 2.92
N GLU A 110 -29.30 12.60 1.81
CA GLU A 110 -29.94 13.90 1.67
C GLU A 110 -31.47 13.82 1.87
N GLU A 111 -32.10 12.84 1.25
CA GLU A 111 -33.54 12.55 1.41
C GLU A 111 -33.87 12.22 2.87
N LEU A 112 -33.05 11.39 3.53
CA LEU A 112 -33.21 11.06 4.95
C LEU A 112 -33.23 12.32 5.81
N ILE A 113 -32.25 13.23 5.62
CA ILE A 113 -32.14 14.48 6.38
C ILE A 113 -33.37 15.39 6.15
N THR A 114 -33.89 15.40 4.93
CA THR A 114 -35.04 16.23 4.56
C THR A 114 -36.36 15.75 5.21
N ILE A 115 -36.47 14.41 5.38
CA ILE A 115 -37.71 13.81 5.96
C ILE A 115 -37.65 13.79 7.49
N ASP A 116 -36.46 13.75 8.06
CA ASP A 116 -36.20 13.63 9.49
C ASP A 116 -36.67 14.86 10.29
N ILE A 117 -36.67 14.77 11.62
CA ILE A 117 -36.86 15.90 12.52
C ILE A 117 -35.71 16.92 12.34
N PRO A 118 -36.01 18.22 12.38
CA PRO A 118 -35.04 19.28 12.08
C PRO A 118 -34.11 19.57 13.27
N PHE A 119 -33.04 18.80 13.38
CA PHE A 119 -31.97 19.03 14.35
C PHE A 119 -30.65 19.19 13.63
N LEU A 120 -29.79 20.07 14.08
CA LEU A 120 -28.47 20.34 13.53
C LEU A 120 -28.45 20.42 11.99
N MET A 121 -29.47 21.10 11.43
CA MET A 121 -29.72 21.08 9.98
C MET A 121 -28.54 21.65 9.18
N GLU A 122 -27.91 22.70 9.66
CA GLU A 122 -26.79 23.34 8.98
C GLU A 122 -25.62 22.37 8.85
N GLU A 123 -25.21 21.70 9.94
CA GLU A 123 -24.12 20.75 9.98
C GLU A 123 -24.40 19.52 9.10
N ARG A 124 -25.63 19.00 9.16
CA ARG A 124 -26.04 17.79 8.40
C ARG A 124 -26.08 18.08 6.90
N VAL A 125 -26.62 19.20 6.49
CA VAL A 125 -26.68 19.62 5.07
C VAL A 125 -25.27 19.91 4.55
N GLU A 126 -24.43 20.60 5.33
CA GLU A 126 -23.03 20.84 4.96
C GLU A 126 -22.26 19.53 4.78
N ARG A 127 -22.46 18.55 5.66
CA ARG A 127 -21.85 17.22 5.54
C ARG A 127 -22.22 16.55 4.23
N VAL A 128 -23.49 16.52 3.85
CA VAL A 128 -23.95 15.93 2.58
C VAL A 128 -23.38 16.68 1.38
N SER A 129 -23.38 18.01 1.42
CA SER A 129 -22.79 18.84 0.36
C SER A 129 -21.30 18.55 0.16
N ASN A 130 -20.57 18.38 1.27
CA ASN A 130 -19.14 18.00 1.23
C ASN A 130 -18.94 16.59 0.63
N LEU A 131 -19.82 15.64 0.94
CA LEU A 131 -19.79 14.30 0.35
C LEU A 131 -20.05 14.34 -1.16
N ALA A 132 -21.02 15.12 -1.60
CA ALA A 132 -21.30 15.31 -3.03
C ALA A 132 -20.08 15.90 -3.75
N ALA A 133 -19.44 16.92 -3.18
CA ALA A 133 -18.23 17.52 -3.74
C ALA A 133 -17.05 16.54 -3.82
N ILE A 134 -16.91 15.63 -2.86
CA ILE A 134 -15.86 14.62 -2.85
C ILE A 134 -16.09 13.55 -3.93
N LEU A 135 -17.34 13.22 -4.25
CA LEU A 135 -17.66 12.28 -5.33
C LEU A 135 -17.10 12.73 -6.69
N ASP A 136 -17.11 14.02 -6.96
CA ASP A 136 -16.64 14.59 -8.23
C ASP A 136 -15.10 14.72 -8.31
N ARG A 137 -14.40 14.54 -7.20
CA ARG A 137 -12.94 14.68 -7.15
C ARG A 137 -12.24 13.45 -7.71
N ALA A 138 -11.37 13.66 -8.70
CA ALA A 138 -10.55 12.61 -9.33
C ALA A 138 -9.32 12.22 -8.49
N ASP A 139 -8.86 13.11 -7.60
CA ASP A 139 -7.68 12.89 -6.74
C ASP A 139 -8.00 12.07 -5.46
N VAL A 140 -9.28 11.77 -5.22
CA VAL A 140 -9.73 10.97 -4.09
C VAL A 140 -10.04 9.55 -4.54
N SER A 141 -9.42 8.56 -3.89
CA SER A 141 -9.66 7.15 -4.20
C SER A 141 -11.10 6.74 -3.87
N ILE A 142 -11.61 5.73 -4.60
CA ILE A 142 -12.96 5.19 -4.36
C ILE A 142 -13.13 4.66 -2.95
N SER A 143 -12.11 4.01 -2.41
CA SER A 143 -12.11 3.50 -1.03
C SER A 143 -12.27 4.62 -0.01
N GLU A 144 -11.63 5.78 -0.25
CA GLU A 144 -11.75 6.93 0.63
C GLU A 144 -13.13 7.60 0.50
N LYS A 145 -13.68 7.70 -0.72
CA LYS A 145 -15.05 8.15 -0.94
C LYS A 145 -16.05 7.29 -0.17
N PHE A 146 -15.93 5.97 -0.31
CA PHE A 146 -16.78 5.02 0.42
C PHE A 146 -16.65 5.19 1.94
N ARG A 147 -15.41 5.30 2.46
CA ARG A 147 -15.17 5.47 3.90
C ARG A 147 -15.89 6.70 4.45
N GLN A 148 -15.78 7.84 3.77
CA GLN A 148 -16.40 9.10 4.22
C GLN A 148 -17.93 9.05 4.16
N ILE A 149 -18.50 8.47 3.11
CA ILE A 149 -19.95 8.28 3.01
C ILE A 149 -20.45 7.35 4.12
N PHE A 150 -19.74 6.23 4.35
CA PHE A 150 -20.11 5.29 5.39
C PHE A 150 -20.00 5.89 6.80
N GLU A 151 -18.99 6.73 7.05
CA GLU A 151 -18.84 7.48 8.30
C GLU A 151 -20.03 8.42 8.52
N ALA A 152 -20.49 9.12 7.48
CA ALA A 152 -21.69 9.95 7.59
C ALA A 152 -22.94 9.16 7.95
N TYR A 153 -23.12 7.98 7.37
CA TYR A 153 -24.20 7.06 7.74
C TYR A 153 -24.07 6.56 9.19
N GLN A 154 -22.87 6.32 9.67
CA GLN A 154 -22.65 5.96 11.08
C GLN A 154 -23.05 7.10 12.01
N ILE A 155 -22.66 8.33 11.70
CA ILE A 155 -23.06 9.51 12.48
C ILE A 155 -24.57 9.65 12.52
N GLU A 156 -25.24 9.50 11.37
CA GLU A 156 -26.70 9.53 11.32
C GLU A 156 -27.35 8.41 12.14
N ASN A 157 -26.78 7.22 12.13
CA ASN A 157 -27.25 6.12 12.98
C ASN A 157 -27.04 6.40 14.47
N GLU A 158 -25.91 7.03 14.83
CA GLU A 158 -25.63 7.44 16.22
C GLU A 158 -26.62 8.50 16.72
N PHE A 159 -27.04 9.43 15.87
CA PHE A 159 -28.08 10.39 16.24
C PHE A 159 -29.38 9.72 16.68
N GLY A 160 -29.70 8.52 16.20
CA GLY A 160 -30.85 7.75 16.65
C GLY A 160 -30.74 7.20 18.07
N ARG A 161 -29.55 7.18 18.66
CA ARG A 161 -29.26 6.54 19.97
C ARG A 161 -28.74 7.52 21.02
N THR A 162 -28.36 8.72 20.61
CA THR A 162 -27.78 9.73 21.48
C THR A 162 -28.82 10.70 22.02
N ILE A 163 -28.50 11.26 23.17
CA ILE A 163 -29.23 12.35 23.79
C ILE A 163 -28.32 13.55 23.77
N GLU A 164 -28.77 14.65 23.18
CA GLU A 164 -27.98 15.86 23.03
C GLU A 164 -28.79 17.12 23.29
N SER A 165 -28.09 18.19 23.71
CA SER A 165 -28.69 19.52 23.84
C SER A 165 -27.76 20.55 23.22
N TYR A 166 -28.37 21.51 22.55
CA TYR A 166 -27.71 22.65 21.92
C TYR A 166 -28.64 23.86 21.98
N LYS A 167 -28.14 25.06 21.66
CA LYS A 167 -28.93 26.28 21.58
C LYS A 167 -29.25 26.58 20.13
N ASP A 168 -30.51 26.90 19.88
CA ASP A 168 -30.98 27.29 18.54
C ASP A 168 -32.23 28.20 18.65
N GLU A 169 -32.68 28.70 17.51
CA GLU A 169 -33.89 29.46 17.41
C GLU A 169 -35.06 28.57 16.98
N ILE A 170 -36.21 28.73 17.62
CA ILE A 170 -37.45 28.05 17.26
C ILE A 170 -38.50 29.06 16.83
N ILE A 171 -39.37 28.67 15.93
CA ILE A 171 -40.55 29.47 15.56
C ILE A 171 -41.76 28.87 16.25
N LEU A 172 -42.28 29.57 17.25
CA LEU A 172 -43.47 29.19 17.99
C LEU A 172 -44.55 30.23 17.79
N GLU A 173 -45.71 29.84 17.27
CA GLU A 173 -46.86 30.75 16.99
C GLU A 173 -46.48 32.01 16.18
N GLY A 174 -45.52 31.88 15.25
CA GLY A 174 -45.03 32.99 14.42
C GLY A 174 -43.97 33.89 15.05
N ASN A 175 -43.57 33.62 16.31
CA ASN A 175 -42.49 34.32 17.00
C ASN A 175 -41.22 33.51 16.98
N THR A 176 -40.07 34.13 16.67
CA THR A 176 -38.75 33.51 16.78
C THR A 176 -38.26 33.65 18.22
N LEU A 177 -38.01 32.54 18.85
CA LEU A 177 -37.54 32.46 20.24
C LEU A 177 -36.20 31.69 20.31
N SER A 178 -35.25 32.26 21.02
CA SER A 178 -34.02 31.48 21.36
C SER A 178 -34.34 30.46 22.43
N ALA A 179 -33.94 29.21 22.24
CA ALA A 179 -34.25 28.13 23.15
C ALA A 179 -33.05 27.16 23.31
N ASP A 180 -33.02 26.54 24.46
CA ASP A 180 -32.22 25.34 24.69
C ASP A 180 -32.96 24.13 24.10
N ILE A 181 -32.45 23.55 23.05
CA ILE A 181 -33.04 22.39 22.37
C ILE A 181 -32.45 21.11 22.98
N PHE A 182 -33.30 20.14 23.16
CA PHE A 182 -32.96 18.82 23.69
C PHE A 182 -33.52 17.74 22.75
N ARG A 183 -32.66 16.83 22.32
CA ARG A 183 -33.00 15.75 21.39
C ARG A 183 -32.81 14.40 22.07
N ILE A 184 -33.79 13.51 21.93
CA ILE A 184 -33.73 12.11 22.34
C ILE A 184 -33.77 11.25 21.08
N GLY A 185 -32.63 10.82 20.59
CA GLY A 185 -32.56 10.05 19.36
C GLY A 185 -33.32 10.75 18.23
N ARG A 186 -34.17 9.98 17.54
CA ARG A 186 -35.17 10.47 16.58
C ARG A 186 -36.61 10.40 17.10
N ILE A 187 -36.79 10.16 18.42
CA ILE A 187 -38.07 9.98 19.03
C ILE A 187 -38.73 11.36 19.33
N GLY A 188 -37.94 12.30 19.79
CA GLY A 188 -38.46 13.58 20.18
C GLY A 188 -37.42 14.70 20.18
N LEU A 189 -37.89 15.90 19.84
CA LEU A 189 -37.16 17.15 19.89
C LEU A 189 -37.94 18.13 20.75
N TYR A 190 -37.32 18.64 21.79
CA TYR A 190 -37.94 19.52 22.80
C TYR A 190 -37.13 20.80 22.91
N ALA A 191 -37.79 21.89 23.22
CA ALA A 191 -37.20 23.19 23.42
C ALA A 191 -37.65 23.82 24.71
N ARG A 192 -36.76 24.53 25.37
CA ARG A 192 -37.05 25.33 26.57
C ARG A 192 -36.42 26.71 26.42
N THR A 193 -37.21 27.76 26.62
CA THR A 193 -36.66 29.11 26.63
C THR A 193 -35.76 29.33 27.86
N PRO A 194 -34.74 30.23 27.76
CA PRO A 194 -33.81 30.46 28.86
C PRO A 194 -34.49 31.03 30.14
N ASP A 195 -35.59 31.72 30.01
CA ASP A 195 -36.42 32.22 31.11
C ASP A 195 -37.26 31.12 31.79
N GLY A 196 -37.29 29.92 31.16
CA GLY A 196 -38.00 28.75 31.65
C GLY A 196 -39.50 28.77 31.53
N ASN A 197 -40.07 29.83 30.95
CA ASN A 197 -41.51 30.06 30.90
C ASN A 197 -42.18 29.25 29.77
N THR A 198 -41.47 29.01 28.68
CA THR A 198 -42.02 28.30 27.51
C THR A 198 -41.28 26.98 27.28
N ASN A 199 -42.04 25.91 27.20
CA ASN A 199 -41.55 24.60 26.79
C ASN A 199 -42.32 24.20 25.53
N ALA A 200 -41.59 23.69 24.54
CA ALA A 200 -42.16 23.25 23.28
C ALA A 200 -41.64 21.89 22.86
N MET A 201 -42.40 21.18 22.04
CA MET A 201 -41.96 19.98 21.34
C MET A 201 -42.17 20.12 19.83
N TYR A 202 -41.35 19.50 19.06
CA TYR A 202 -41.51 19.47 17.61
C TYR A 202 -42.51 18.39 17.21
N HIS A 203 -43.51 18.77 16.40
CA HIS A 203 -44.49 17.85 15.84
C HIS A 203 -44.07 17.41 14.42
N PRO A 204 -43.62 16.17 14.21
CA PRO A 204 -43.04 15.76 12.94
C PRO A 204 -44.02 15.80 11.75
N LYS A 205 -45.31 15.46 11.98
CA LYS A 205 -46.34 15.46 10.90
C LYS A 205 -46.69 16.84 10.42
N ASN A 206 -46.84 17.81 11.35
CA ASN A 206 -47.18 19.19 11.03
C ASN A 206 -45.96 20.04 10.69
N ARG A 207 -44.75 19.55 11.02
CA ARG A 207 -43.48 20.26 10.89
C ARG A 207 -43.44 21.60 11.60
N GLU A 208 -44.03 21.65 12.81
CA GLU A 208 -44.15 22.85 13.63
C GLU A 208 -43.80 22.59 15.08
N TRP A 209 -43.40 23.63 15.79
CA TRP A 209 -43.23 23.58 17.22
C TRP A 209 -44.57 23.83 17.91
N ILE A 210 -44.89 23.00 18.91
CA ILE A 210 -46.12 23.08 19.69
C ILE A 210 -45.74 23.33 21.15
N GLU A 211 -46.38 24.29 21.79
CA GLU A 211 -46.21 24.54 23.21
C GLU A 211 -46.72 23.37 24.06
N ILE A 212 -45.91 22.97 25.03
CA ILE A 212 -46.25 21.93 26.01
C ILE A 212 -46.81 22.60 27.24
N SER A 213 -48.09 22.43 27.51
CA SER A 213 -48.73 22.93 28.73
C SER A 213 -48.79 21.87 29.81
N GLY A 214 -48.38 22.26 31.02
CA GLY A 214 -48.69 21.58 32.29
C GLY A 214 -48.00 20.24 32.60
N GLY A 215 -47.14 20.25 33.62
CA GLY A 215 -46.66 19.02 34.29
C GLY A 215 -45.38 18.35 33.78
N TYR A 216 -44.78 18.89 32.68
CA TYR A 216 -43.53 18.32 32.10
C TYR A 216 -42.31 19.23 32.28
N GLU A 217 -42.46 20.40 32.93
CA GLU A 217 -41.44 21.44 33.02
C GLU A 217 -40.19 20.95 33.77
N ASP A 218 -40.38 20.22 34.88
CA ASP A 218 -39.30 19.66 35.68
C ASP A 218 -38.60 18.51 34.94
N ASP A 219 -39.35 17.67 34.23
CA ASP A 219 -38.83 16.56 33.44
C ASP A 219 -38.01 17.08 32.24
N ILE A 220 -38.46 18.12 31.54
CA ILE A 220 -37.73 18.76 30.45
C ILE A 220 -36.45 19.40 30.98
N LEU A 221 -36.51 20.10 32.12
CA LEU A 221 -35.32 20.66 32.75
C LEU A 221 -34.33 19.57 33.17
N ALA A 222 -34.81 18.49 33.76
CA ALA A 222 -34.00 17.34 34.15
C ALA A 222 -33.35 16.70 32.91
N ALA A 223 -34.09 16.55 31.83
CA ALA A 223 -33.60 16.04 30.54
C ALA A 223 -32.45 16.89 29.96
N LEU A 224 -32.62 18.22 29.94
CA LEU A 224 -31.60 19.16 29.53
C LEU A 224 -30.32 19.04 30.39
N ARG A 225 -30.47 18.90 31.70
CA ARG A 225 -29.33 18.75 32.62
C ARG A 225 -28.64 17.41 32.50
N ILE A 226 -29.38 16.33 32.22
CA ILE A 226 -28.82 15.00 31.93
C ILE A 226 -28.03 15.03 30.62
N SER A 227 -28.56 15.65 29.56
CA SER A 227 -27.89 15.77 28.27
C SER A 227 -26.58 16.57 28.36
N ARG A 228 -26.53 17.58 29.24
CA ARG A 228 -25.34 18.37 29.56
C ARG A 228 -24.37 17.67 30.53
N LYS A 229 -24.72 16.45 30.98
CA LYS A 229 -23.95 15.69 31.99
C LYS A 229 -23.87 16.38 33.35
N GLU A 230 -24.79 17.25 33.65
CA GLU A 230 -24.92 17.92 34.96
C GLU A 230 -25.63 17.04 35.98
N LEU A 231 -26.46 16.11 35.52
CA LEU A 231 -27.17 15.13 36.34
C LEU A 231 -26.90 13.71 35.83
N PRO A 232 -26.89 12.71 36.72
CA PRO A 232 -26.83 11.32 36.32
C PRO A 232 -28.11 10.93 35.54
N PRO A 233 -28.02 9.95 34.60
CA PRO A 233 -29.20 9.44 33.90
C PRO A 233 -30.27 8.96 34.86
N ASN A 234 -31.49 9.41 34.64
CA ASN A 234 -32.67 9.03 35.43
C ASN A 234 -33.88 8.83 34.49
N LEU A 235 -34.95 8.24 35.01
CA LEU A 235 -36.20 8.11 34.30
C LEU A 235 -36.86 9.50 34.23
N ILE A 236 -37.23 9.88 33.01
CA ILE A 236 -37.91 11.15 32.68
C ILE A 236 -39.23 10.82 31.96
N ASN A 237 -40.27 11.59 32.27
CA ASN A 237 -41.56 11.42 31.62
C ASN A 237 -41.75 12.59 30.63
N LEU A 238 -41.75 12.32 29.34
CA LEU A 238 -41.87 13.30 28.28
C LEU A 238 -43.06 13.02 27.38
N PRO A 239 -43.77 14.03 26.88
CA PRO A 239 -44.87 13.86 25.94
C PRO A 239 -44.31 13.39 24.58
N VAL A 240 -44.93 12.41 23.98
CA VAL A 240 -44.57 11.90 22.64
C VAL A 240 -45.74 12.12 21.70
N VAL A 241 -45.47 12.67 20.54
CA VAL A 241 -46.46 12.80 19.47
C VAL A 241 -46.75 11.44 18.87
N LYS A 242 -48.00 11.06 18.76
CA LYS A 242 -48.46 9.84 18.09
C LYS A 242 -48.70 10.04 16.59
#